data_479f52676d207a27e7e413c759ccf056
#
_entry.id   479f52676d207a27e7e413c759ccf056
#
_cell.length_a   1.000
_cell.length_b   1.000
_cell.length_c   1.000
_cell.angle_alpha   90.00
_cell.angle_beta   90.00
_cell.angle_gamma   90.00
#
_symmetry.space_group_name_H-M   'P 1'
#
loop_
_entity.id
_entity.type
_entity.pdbx_description
1 polymer ?
#
loop_
_entity_poly.entity_id
_entity_poly.type
_entity_poly.pdbx_seq_one_letter_code
_entity_poly.pdbx_strand_id
1 'polypeptide(L)'
;DYINAHGTSTMADTIELGAVESLAMGYSRSISMSSTKSSIGHLLGAAGSVEAIFSILAIRDQIVPPTINLEKPEVDTRIDLVPNNSKERKVHKALSNSFGFGGTNASLIVGRLN
;
A
#
# COMPACT_ATOMS: atom_id res chain seq x y z
N ASP A 1 6.21 7.57 -1.66
CA ASP A 1 5.39 7.72 -2.88
C ASP A 1 4.31 6.66 -2.98
N TYR A 2 4.63 5.41 -2.69
CA TYR A 2 3.69 4.30 -2.75
C TYR A 2 3.75 3.45 -1.48
N ILE A 3 2.60 3.02 -1.00
CA ILE A 3 2.47 2.10 0.12
C ILE A 3 1.69 0.87 -0.34
N ASN A 4 2.31 -0.32 -0.25
CA ASN A 4 1.61 -1.58 -0.36
C ASN A 4 1.07 -1.91 1.03
N ALA A 5 -0.22 -1.75 1.20
CA ALA A 5 -0.88 -1.90 2.49
C ALA A 5 -1.03 -3.36 2.89
N HIS A 6 -1.06 -3.62 4.18
CA HIS A 6 -1.47 -4.94 4.68
C HIS A 6 -2.89 -5.27 4.21
N GLY A 7 -3.83 -4.35 4.39
CA GLY A 7 -5.15 -4.30 3.75
C GLY A 7 -5.86 -5.63 3.57
N THR A 8 -6.37 -6.21 4.65
CA THR A 8 -6.99 -7.55 4.65
C THR A 8 -8.53 -7.52 4.66
N SER A 9 -9.14 -6.37 4.43
CA SER A 9 -10.58 -6.13 4.56
C SER A 9 -11.09 -6.34 6.00
N THR A 10 -10.29 -5.88 6.97
CA THR A 10 -10.62 -5.96 8.39
C THR A 10 -10.64 -4.56 9.01
N MET A 11 -11.02 -4.49 10.29
CA MET A 11 -10.98 -3.22 11.04
C MET A 11 -9.58 -2.61 11.10
N ALA A 12 -8.55 -3.43 10.97
CA ALA A 12 -7.16 -2.96 10.92
C ALA A 12 -6.89 -2.03 9.74
N ASP A 13 -7.65 -2.14 8.66
CA ASP A 13 -7.47 -1.30 7.46
C ASP A 13 -7.71 0.18 7.77
N THR A 14 -8.72 0.49 8.57
CA THR A 14 -9.00 1.87 9.01
C THR A 14 -7.86 2.43 9.86
N ILE A 15 -7.29 1.60 10.73
CA ILE A 15 -6.17 1.98 11.60
C ILE A 15 -4.92 2.21 10.74
N GLU A 16 -4.67 1.34 9.78
CA GLU A 16 -3.53 1.47 8.86
C GLU A 16 -3.64 2.76 8.04
N LEU A 17 -4.81 3.04 7.48
CA LEU A 17 -5.04 4.27 6.72
C LEU A 17 -4.82 5.50 7.59
N GLY A 18 -5.31 5.49 8.83
CA GLY A 18 -5.11 6.59 9.77
C GLY A 18 -3.62 6.82 10.07
N ALA A 19 -2.84 5.75 10.22
CA ALA A 19 -1.40 5.86 10.42
C ALA A 19 -0.70 6.48 9.20
N VAL A 20 -1.11 6.09 8.00
CA VAL A 20 -0.58 6.66 6.74
C VAL A 20 -0.95 8.13 6.61
N GLU A 21 -2.18 8.50 6.95
CA GLU A 21 -2.61 9.89 6.93
C GLU A 21 -1.77 10.74 7.90
N SER A 22 -1.48 10.23 9.09
CA SER A 22 -0.62 10.90 10.06
C SER A 22 0.81 11.07 9.54
N LEU A 23 1.33 10.05 8.88
CA LEU A 23 2.66 10.12 8.26
C LEU A 23 2.71 11.15 7.14
N ALA A 24 1.62 11.28 6.40
CA ALA A 24 1.53 12.21 5.27
C ALA A 24 1.29 13.67 5.70
N MET A 25 0.96 13.92 6.96
CA MET A 25 0.73 15.27 7.46
C MET A 25 1.97 16.14 7.29
N GLY A 26 1.80 17.29 6.66
CA GLY A 26 2.90 18.22 6.41
C GLY A 26 3.69 17.95 5.12
N TYR A 27 3.40 16.87 4.42
CA TYR A 27 3.99 16.61 3.11
C TYR A 27 3.11 17.18 2.00
N SER A 28 3.73 17.89 1.07
CA SER A 28 3.02 18.45 -0.09
C SER A 28 2.79 17.41 -1.19
N ARG A 29 3.45 16.27 -1.11
CA ARG A 29 3.36 15.21 -2.12
C ARG A 29 2.23 14.24 -1.77
N SER A 30 1.51 13.80 -2.80
CA SER A 30 0.51 12.77 -2.65
C SER A 30 1.17 11.40 -2.45
N ILE A 31 0.55 10.60 -1.59
CA ILE A 31 0.92 9.20 -1.39
C ILE A 31 -0.16 8.36 -2.06
N SER A 32 0.25 7.37 -2.83
CA SER A 32 -0.66 6.33 -3.33
C SER A 32 -0.54 5.10 -2.45
N MET A 33 -1.67 4.50 -2.10
CA MET A 33 -1.74 3.33 -1.22
C MET A 33 -2.72 2.33 -1.80
N SER A 34 -2.32 1.08 -1.90
CA SER A 34 -3.22 0.04 -2.36
C SER A 34 -2.91 -1.30 -1.69
N SER A 35 -3.88 -2.21 -1.73
CA SER A 35 -3.68 -3.58 -1.28
C SER A 35 -3.76 -4.53 -2.47
N THR A 36 -2.64 -5.14 -2.81
CA THR A 36 -2.58 -6.16 -3.85
C THR A 36 -3.27 -7.45 -3.44
N LYS A 37 -3.61 -7.61 -2.16
CA LYS A 37 -4.46 -8.71 -1.70
C LYS A 37 -5.83 -8.70 -2.36
N SER A 38 -6.30 -7.55 -2.81
CA SER A 38 -7.56 -7.47 -3.55
C SER A 38 -7.53 -8.27 -4.85
N SER A 39 -6.36 -8.45 -5.44
CA SER A 39 -6.17 -9.18 -6.71
C SER A 39 -5.79 -10.64 -6.50
N ILE A 40 -4.97 -10.94 -5.49
CA ILE A 40 -4.37 -12.27 -5.31
C ILE A 40 -4.75 -12.95 -4.01
N GLY A 41 -5.48 -12.27 -3.13
CA GLY A 41 -5.82 -12.79 -1.81
C GLY A 41 -4.68 -12.68 -0.81
N HIS A 42 -4.96 -13.10 0.41
CA HIS A 42 -3.99 -13.09 1.50
C HIS A 42 -3.17 -14.38 1.45
N LEU A 43 -1.89 -14.26 1.13
CA LEU A 43 -0.98 -15.41 0.97
C LEU A 43 -0.32 -15.84 2.28
N LEU A 44 -0.79 -15.35 3.42
CA LEU A 44 -0.30 -15.70 4.76
C LEU A 44 1.22 -15.53 4.88
N GLY A 45 1.96 -16.60 5.15
CA GLY A 45 3.41 -16.53 5.33
C GLY A 45 4.19 -16.02 4.12
N ALA A 46 3.63 -16.15 2.91
CA ALA A 46 4.26 -15.64 1.70
C ALA A 46 3.85 -14.20 1.36
N ALA A 47 2.85 -13.64 2.04
CA ALA A 47 2.29 -12.34 1.70
C ALA A 47 3.34 -11.22 1.69
N GLY A 48 4.14 -11.13 2.74
CA GLY A 48 5.16 -10.08 2.85
C GLY A 48 6.19 -10.12 1.73
N SER A 49 6.67 -11.29 1.38
CA SER A 49 7.66 -11.47 0.31
C SER A 49 7.09 -11.08 -1.05
N VAL A 50 5.88 -11.50 -1.36
CA VAL A 50 5.22 -11.18 -2.62
C VAL A 50 4.93 -9.69 -2.72
N GLU A 51 4.45 -9.07 -1.64
CA GLU A 51 4.15 -7.64 -1.60
C GLU A 51 5.41 -6.79 -1.66
N ALA A 52 6.52 -7.25 -1.11
CA ALA A 52 7.82 -6.61 -1.28
C ALA A 52 8.23 -6.61 -2.76
N ILE A 53 8.03 -7.71 -3.46
CA ILE A 53 8.31 -7.80 -4.89
C ILE A 53 7.42 -6.83 -5.67
N PHE A 54 6.13 -6.74 -5.38
CA PHE A 54 5.23 -5.78 -6.03
C PHE A 54 5.67 -4.34 -5.77
N SER A 55 6.15 -4.03 -4.57
CA SER A 55 6.66 -2.71 -4.24
C SER A 55 7.90 -2.36 -5.07
N ILE A 56 8.80 -3.32 -5.25
CA ILE A 56 9.99 -3.15 -6.09
C ILE A 56 9.59 -2.95 -7.56
N LEU A 57 8.63 -3.72 -8.04
CA LEU A 57 8.14 -3.59 -9.42
C LEU A 57 7.46 -2.25 -9.66
N ALA A 58 6.75 -1.70 -8.66
CA ALA A 58 6.15 -0.38 -8.76
C ALA A 58 7.23 0.70 -8.98
N ILE A 59 8.36 0.57 -8.29
CA ILE A 59 9.50 1.48 -8.49
C ILE A 59 10.11 1.29 -9.87
N ARG A 60 10.33 0.05 -10.29
CA ARG A 60 10.94 -0.26 -11.59
C ARG A 60 10.10 0.28 -12.75
N ASP A 61 8.80 0.03 -12.71
CA ASP A 61 7.90 0.31 -13.83
C ASP A 61 7.20 1.65 -13.73
N GLN A 62 7.31 2.34 -12.58
CA GLN A 62 6.64 3.62 -12.33
C GLN A 62 5.12 3.51 -12.47
N ILE A 63 4.57 2.38 -12.04
CA ILE A 63 3.16 2.06 -12.05
C ILE A 63 2.80 1.52 -10.68
N VAL A 64 1.76 2.07 -10.06
CA VAL A 64 1.25 1.55 -8.79
C VAL A 64 0.05 0.65 -9.05
N PRO A 65 0.02 -0.56 -8.44
CA PRO A 65 -1.09 -1.48 -8.61
C PRO A 65 -2.35 -0.98 -7.89
N PRO A 66 -3.53 -1.36 -8.37
CA PRO A 66 -4.77 -0.91 -7.77
C PRO A 66 -5.20 -1.76 -6.58
N THR A 67 -6.16 -1.22 -5.82
CA THR A 67 -7.08 -2.02 -5.01
C THR A 67 -8.33 -2.25 -5.85
N ILE A 68 -8.56 -3.47 -6.30
CA ILE A 68 -9.74 -3.78 -7.09
C ILE A 68 -10.96 -3.98 -6.17
N ASN A 69 -12.16 -3.91 -6.75
CA ASN A 69 -13.43 -3.98 -6.03
C ASN A 69 -13.66 -2.82 -5.04
N LEU A 70 -12.95 -1.73 -5.22
CA LEU A 70 -13.08 -0.54 -4.40
C LEU A 70 -13.94 0.49 -5.15
N GLU A 71 -15.27 0.32 -5.11
CA GLU A 71 -16.19 1.20 -5.83
C GLU A 71 -16.56 2.45 -5.04
N LYS A 72 -16.72 2.29 -3.71
CA LYS A 72 -17.07 3.37 -2.79
C LYS A 72 -16.22 3.22 -1.53
N PRO A 73 -15.04 3.86 -1.48
CA PRO A 73 -14.31 3.86 -0.22
C PRO A 73 -15.16 4.56 0.84
N GLU A 74 -15.41 3.87 1.95
CA GLU A 74 -16.22 4.40 3.06
C GLU A 74 -15.50 5.50 3.84
N VAL A 75 -14.27 5.78 3.49
CA VAL A 75 -13.43 6.74 4.19
C VAL A 75 -13.15 7.96 3.32
N ASP A 76 -13.35 9.14 3.89
CA ASP A 76 -12.92 10.39 3.30
C ASP A 76 -11.43 10.56 3.59
N THR A 77 -10.61 10.45 2.57
CA THR A 77 -9.15 10.53 2.73
C THR A 77 -8.50 11.27 1.57
N ARG A 78 -7.38 11.95 1.89
CA ARG A 78 -6.52 12.58 0.88
C ARG A 78 -5.52 11.61 0.26
N ILE A 79 -5.40 10.42 0.83
CA ILE A 79 -4.54 9.37 0.27
C ILE A 79 -5.19 8.83 -0.99
N ASP A 80 -4.41 8.70 -2.05
CA ASP A 80 -4.86 8.09 -3.29
C ASP A 80 -4.91 6.57 -3.12
N LEU A 81 -6.10 6.00 -3.06
CA LEU A 81 -6.29 4.57 -2.85
C LEU A 81 -6.20 3.74 -4.13
N VAL A 82 -5.90 4.37 -5.26
CA VAL A 82 -5.72 3.71 -6.56
C VAL A 82 -6.87 2.74 -6.87
N PRO A 83 -8.13 3.23 -6.90
CA PRO A 83 -9.27 2.31 -7.03
C PRO A 83 -9.35 1.68 -8.40
N ASN A 84 -9.45 0.36 -8.43
CA ASN A 84 -9.80 -0.51 -9.56
C ASN A 84 -8.83 -0.55 -10.74
N ASN A 85 -8.09 0.50 -11.04
CA ASN A 85 -7.15 0.54 -12.17
C ASN A 85 -5.76 0.96 -11.69
N SER A 86 -4.73 0.33 -12.24
CA SER A 86 -3.36 0.73 -11.98
C SER A 86 -3.12 2.17 -12.48
N LYS A 87 -2.15 2.84 -11.88
CA LYS A 87 -1.88 4.25 -12.15
C LYS A 87 -0.40 4.46 -12.40
N GLU A 88 -0.07 5.16 -13.47
CA GLU A 88 1.30 5.63 -13.72
C GLU A 88 1.58 6.82 -12.82
N ARG A 89 2.72 6.78 -12.13
CA ARG A 89 3.23 7.90 -11.35
C ARG A 89 4.69 7.69 -11.01
N LYS A 90 5.38 8.77 -10.62
CA LYS A 90 6.74 8.66 -10.10
C LYS A 90 6.73 7.94 -8.76
N VAL A 91 7.56 6.90 -8.65
CA VAL A 91 7.78 6.13 -7.44
C VAL A 91 9.27 6.01 -7.21
N HIS A 92 9.80 6.75 -6.24
CA HIS A 92 11.19 6.64 -5.82
C HIS A 92 11.34 5.72 -4.62
N LYS A 93 10.38 5.77 -3.73
CA LYS A 93 10.35 4.96 -2.51
C LYS A 93 8.99 4.30 -2.36
N ALA A 94 9.00 3.04 -1.94
CA ALA A 94 7.80 2.29 -1.64
C ALA A 94 7.94 1.64 -0.28
N LEU A 95 6.84 1.55 0.45
CA LEU A 95 6.77 0.93 1.76
C LEU A 95 5.77 -0.22 1.69
N SER A 96 6.16 -1.37 2.22
CA SER A 96 5.28 -2.52 2.36
C SER A 96 5.02 -2.79 3.84
N ASN A 97 3.76 -2.81 4.23
CA ASN A 97 3.33 -3.10 5.59
C ASN A 97 2.81 -4.52 5.71
N SER A 98 3.19 -5.19 6.79
CA SER A 98 2.66 -6.51 7.13
C SER A 98 2.35 -6.56 8.62
N PHE A 99 1.13 -6.96 8.95
CA PHE A 99 0.67 -7.05 10.34
C PHE A 99 0.27 -8.50 10.64
N GLY A 100 0.89 -9.08 11.66
CA GLY A 100 0.63 -10.44 12.09
C GLY A 100 -0.22 -10.50 13.35
N PHE A 101 -0.77 -11.67 13.62
CA PHE A 101 -1.50 -11.92 14.86
C PHE A 101 -0.58 -11.72 16.07
N GLY A 102 -1.15 -11.21 17.16
CA GLY A 102 -0.40 -10.95 18.38
C GLY A 102 0.40 -9.66 18.35
N GLY A 103 0.21 -8.81 17.34
CA GLY A 103 0.87 -7.50 17.24
C GLY A 103 2.26 -7.54 16.64
N THR A 104 2.64 -8.62 15.96
CA THR A 104 3.90 -8.69 15.22
C THR A 104 3.74 -7.92 13.92
N ASN A 105 4.28 -6.70 13.87
CA ASN A 105 4.16 -5.82 12.73
C ASN A 105 5.54 -5.57 12.12
N ALA A 106 5.58 -5.47 10.80
CA ALA A 106 6.81 -5.14 10.09
C ALA A 106 6.50 -4.18 8.94
N SER A 107 7.42 -3.26 8.70
CA SER A 107 7.37 -2.35 7.56
C SER A 107 8.73 -2.40 6.85
N LEU A 108 8.70 -2.53 5.54
CA LEU A 108 9.89 -2.54 4.71
C LEU A 108 9.83 -1.36 3.75
N ILE A 109 10.88 -0.56 3.74
CA ILE A 109 11.01 0.55 2.80
C ILE A 109 12.07 0.18 1.76
N VAL A 110 11.72 0.28 0.50
CA VAL A 110 12.65 0.10 -0.62
C VAL A 110 12.72 1.40 -1.41
N GLY A 111 13.87 1.67 -1.94
CA GLY A 111 14.09 2.89 -2.70
C GLY A 111 14.92 2.63 -3.95
N ARG A 112 14.83 3.56 -4.90
CA ARG A 112 15.63 3.50 -6.12
C ARG A 112 17.06 3.86 -5.79
N LEU A 113 17.99 3.05 -6.28
CA LEU A 113 19.40 3.37 -6.24
C LEU A 113 19.69 4.35 -7.38
N ASN A 114 20.24 5.49 -7.02
CA ASN A 114 20.56 6.54 -8.02
C ASN A 114 21.80 6.17 -8.82
#